data_b94890a99214c543dba8c9e260399c6a
#
_entry.id   b94890a99214c543dba8c9e260399c6a
#
_cell.length_a   1.000
_cell.length_b   1.000
_cell.length_c   1.000
_cell.angle_alpha   90.00
_cell.angle_beta   90.00
_cell.angle_gamma   90.00
#
_symmetry.space_group_name_H-M   'P 1'
#
loop_
_entity.id
_entity.type
_entity.pdbx_description
1 polymer ?
#
loop_
_entity_poly.entity_id
_entity_poly.type
_entity_poly.pdbx_seq_one_letter_code
_entity_poly.pdbx_strand_id
1 'polypeptide(L)'
;MARIHTRIAHQRKDFLHKESKKIANSYDIVCIENLNMKEMSQDMHLGKSVHDNSWGMFTDFLTYKMERAGKKLIRIDRWYPSSKTCSCCGKVKEDLQLSDRIYECVCGNRMDRDENAAINICREGIRISGMMLDIEKKIS
;
A
#
# COMPACT_ATOMS: atom_id res chain seq x y z
N MET A 1 26.63 15.14 -17.04
CA MET A 1 25.22 14.90 -16.64
C MET A 1 24.86 13.41 -16.55
N ALA A 2 25.15 12.56 -17.50
CA ALA A 2 24.81 11.13 -17.47
C ALA A 2 25.26 10.38 -16.20
N ARG A 3 26.50 10.61 -15.72
CA ARG A 3 27.03 9.94 -14.50
C ARG A 3 26.22 10.27 -13.23
N ILE A 4 25.69 11.48 -13.10
CA ILE A 4 24.88 11.89 -11.95
C ILE A 4 23.54 11.15 -11.95
N HIS A 5 22.87 11.08 -13.08
CA HIS A 5 21.60 10.34 -13.22
C HIS A 5 21.77 8.85 -12.92
N THR A 6 22.85 8.24 -13.42
CA THR A 6 23.17 6.83 -13.13
C THR A 6 23.39 6.61 -11.64
N ARG A 7 24.14 7.50 -10.97
CA ARG A 7 24.40 7.41 -9.51
C ARG A 7 23.10 7.50 -8.71
N ILE A 8 22.22 8.45 -9.04
CA ILE A 8 20.91 8.63 -8.40
C ILE A 8 20.04 7.38 -8.59
N ALA A 9 20.01 6.82 -9.81
CA ALA A 9 19.26 5.61 -10.09
C ALA A 9 19.76 4.40 -9.27
N HIS A 10 21.07 4.23 -9.13
CA HIS A 10 21.66 3.17 -8.31
C HIS A 10 21.36 3.35 -6.82
N GLN A 11 21.48 4.57 -6.29
CA GLN A 11 21.15 4.87 -4.89
C GLN A 11 19.68 4.57 -4.58
N ARG A 12 18.78 4.97 -5.49
CA ARG A 12 17.35 4.67 -5.38
C ARG A 12 17.09 3.17 -5.38
N LYS A 13 17.68 2.45 -6.33
CA LYS A 13 17.54 0.99 -6.41
C LYS A 13 18.03 0.31 -5.13
N ASP A 14 19.19 0.70 -4.61
CA ASP A 14 19.74 0.17 -3.37
C ASP A 14 18.82 0.44 -2.16
N PHE A 15 18.29 1.67 -2.06
CA PHE A 15 17.31 2.03 -1.04
C PHE A 15 16.06 1.13 -1.11
N LEU A 16 15.46 0.99 -2.29
CA LEU A 16 14.26 0.17 -2.49
C LEU A 16 14.53 -1.31 -2.17
N HIS A 17 15.71 -1.82 -2.50
CA HIS A 17 16.14 -3.16 -2.13
C HIS A 17 16.22 -3.35 -0.61
N LYS A 18 16.77 -2.37 0.11
CA LYS A 18 16.92 -2.41 1.57
C LYS A 18 15.55 -2.35 2.24
N GLU A 19 14.69 -1.40 1.85
CA GLU A 19 13.37 -1.24 2.46
C GLU A 19 12.47 -2.45 2.20
N SER A 20 12.41 -2.95 0.96
CA SER A 20 11.63 -4.16 0.67
C SER A 20 12.15 -5.41 1.40
N LYS A 21 13.47 -5.48 1.69
CA LYS A 21 14.03 -6.57 2.49
C LYS A 21 13.62 -6.46 3.96
N LYS A 22 13.63 -5.25 4.53
CA LYS A 22 13.18 -5.02 5.92
C LYS A 22 11.74 -5.49 6.08
N ILE A 23 10.85 -5.07 5.18
CA ILE A 23 9.42 -5.45 5.22
C ILE A 23 9.28 -6.97 5.10
N ALA A 24 9.90 -7.58 4.10
CA ALA A 24 9.82 -9.02 3.89
C ALA A 24 10.37 -9.84 5.08
N ASN A 25 11.34 -9.31 5.82
CA ASN A 25 11.85 -9.97 7.02
C ASN A 25 10.94 -9.79 8.24
N SER A 26 10.24 -8.65 8.33
CA SER A 26 9.48 -8.27 9.52
C SER A 26 8.03 -8.80 9.52
N TYR A 27 7.44 -9.07 8.36
CA TYR A 27 6.03 -9.42 8.24
C TYR A 27 5.83 -10.69 7.41
N ASP A 28 4.87 -11.51 7.80
CA ASP A 28 4.49 -12.73 7.07
C ASP A 28 3.44 -12.45 6.00
N ILE A 29 2.67 -11.40 6.18
CA ILE A 29 1.64 -10.93 5.25
C ILE A 29 1.79 -9.44 5.06
N VAL A 30 1.81 -9.00 3.81
CA VAL A 30 1.80 -7.59 3.43
C VAL A 30 0.65 -7.35 2.47
N CYS A 31 -0.17 -6.35 2.75
CA CYS A 31 -1.29 -5.95 1.89
C CYS A 31 -0.97 -4.59 1.27
N ILE A 32 -1.17 -4.47 -0.04
CA ILE A 32 -0.95 -3.24 -0.80
C ILE A 32 -2.11 -2.98 -1.76
N GLU A 33 -2.29 -1.73 -2.14
CA GLU A 33 -3.20 -1.38 -3.24
C GLU A 33 -2.60 -1.76 -4.60
N ASN A 34 -3.45 -2.20 -5.52
CA ASN A 34 -3.07 -2.43 -6.90
C ASN A 34 -3.12 -1.12 -7.70
N LEU A 35 -2.15 -0.23 -7.44
CA LEU A 35 -2.09 1.07 -8.09
C LEU A 35 -1.61 0.96 -9.54
N ASN A 36 -2.36 1.52 -10.48
CA ASN A 36 -1.90 1.74 -11.85
C ASN A 36 -1.18 3.08 -11.93
N MET A 37 0.13 3.06 -11.71
CA MET A 37 0.95 4.27 -11.70
C MET A 37 0.94 5.03 -13.04
N LYS A 38 0.72 4.34 -14.17
CA LYS A 38 0.64 4.97 -15.49
C LYS A 38 -0.58 5.87 -15.62
N GLU A 39 -1.74 5.42 -15.14
CA GLU A 39 -2.96 6.21 -15.13
C GLU A 39 -2.85 7.39 -14.15
N MET A 40 -2.33 7.14 -12.95
CA MET A 40 -2.16 8.19 -11.94
C MET A 40 -1.21 9.31 -12.39
N SER A 41 -0.15 9.00 -13.14
CA SER A 41 0.78 10.02 -13.64
C SER A 41 0.19 10.91 -14.73
N GLN A 42 -0.81 10.43 -15.45
CA GLN A 42 -1.52 11.20 -16.48
C GLN A 42 -2.46 12.22 -15.85
N ASP A 43 -3.17 11.84 -14.78
CA ASP A 43 -4.16 12.68 -14.12
C ASP A 43 -3.55 13.80 -13.26
N MET A 44 -2.35 13.59 -12.73
CA MET A 44 -1.74 14.50 -11.76
C MET A 44 -0.66 15.45 -12.34
N HIS A 45 -0.41 15.45 -13.66
CA HIS A 45 0.66 16.21 -14.32
C HIS A 45 2.04 16.11 -13.64
N LEU A 46 2.26 15.10 -12.83
CA LEU A 46 3.51 14.82 -12.15
C LEU A 46 4.50 14.26 -13.17
N GLY A 47 5.68 14.86 -13.25
CA GLY A 47 6.72 14.50 -14.22
C GLY A 47 6.92 12.99 -14.35
N LYS A 48 6.59 12.49 -15.52
CA LYS A 48 6.35 11.10 -15.93
C LYS A 48 7.39 10.05 -15.56
N SER A 49 8.60 10.41 -15.12
CA SER A 49 9.67 9.40 -15.17
C SER A 49 10.21 8.91 -13.82
N VAL A 50 9.97 9.63 -12.73
CA VAL A 50 10.68 9.36 -11.47
C VAL A 50 9.83 8.58 -10.46
N HIS A 51 8.55 8.90 -10.32
CA HIS A 51 7.67 8.23 -9.36
C HIS A 51 7.17 6.87 -9.85
N ASP A 52 6.77 6.77 -11.12
CA ASP A 52 6.23 5.54 -11.71
C ASP A 52 7.19 4.36 -11.62
N ASN A 53 8.46 4.63 -11.87
CA ASN A 53 9.47 3.59 -11.89
C ASN A 53 9.86 3.11 -10.48
N SER A 54 9.73 3.96 -9.46
CA SER A 54 10.12 3.63 -8.09
C SER A 54 9.11 2.73 -7.39
N TRP A 55 7.82 3.02 -7.52
CA TRP A 55 6.77 2.19 -6.93
C TRP A 55 6.70 0.80 -7.56
N GLY A 56 6.71 0.73 -8.91
CA GLY A 56 6.77 -0.53 -9.63
C GLY A 56 7.98 -1.37 -9.20
N MET A 57 9.16 -0.77 -9.22
CA MET A 57 10.40 -1.45 -8.79
C MET A 57 10.32 -1.91 -7.32
N PHE A 58 9.78 -1.09 -6.42
CA PHE A 58 9.61 -1.46 -5.01
C PHE A 58 8.67 -2.66 -4.86
N THR A 59 7.52 -2.63 -5.52
CA THR A 59 6.54 -3.73 -5.45
C THR A 59 7.08 -5.01 -6.08
N ASP A 60 7.86 -4.94 -7.16
CA ASP A 60 8.53 -6.09 -7.75
C ASP A 60 9.55 -6.70 -6.78
N PHE A 61 10.37 -5.84 -6.13
CA PHE A 61 11.34 -6.31 -5.13
C PHE A 61 10.66 -6.94 -3.92
N LEU A 62 9.56 -6.38 -3.46
CA LEU A 62 8.79 -6.91 -2.35
C LEU A 62 8.16 -8.25 -2.73
N THR A 63 7.56 -8.35 -3.93
CA THR A 63 6.91 -9.56 -4.43
C THR A 63 7.86 -10.76 -4.38
N TYR A 64 9.00 -10.68 -5.10
CA TYR A 64 9.89 -11.84 -5.16
C TYR A 64 10.53 -12.19 -3.82
N LYS A 65 10.73 -11.20 -2.92
CA LYS A 65 11.28 -11.46 -1.59
C LYS A 65 10.29 -12.15 -0.67
N MET A 66 9.02 -11.74 -0.71
CA MET A 66 7.96 -12.40 0.03
C MET A 66 7.77 -13.84 -0.46
N GLU A 67 7.73 -14.05 -1.79
CA GLU A 67 7.63 -15.38 -2.39
C GLU A 67 8.79 -16.30 -1.98
N ARG A 68 10.04 -15.82 -2.06
CA ARG A 68 11.21 -16.58 -1.62
C ARG A 68 11.21 -16.94 -0.14
N ALA A 69 10.58 -16.11 0.68
CA ALA A 69 10.45 -16.35 2.12
C ALA A 69 9.23 -17.23 2.46
N GLY A 70 8.45 -17.69 1.48
CA GLY A 70 7.20 -18.42 1.70
C GLY A 70 6.10 -17.58 2.34
N LYS A 71 6.19 -16.26 2.21
CA LYS A 71 5.29 -15.25 2.78
C LYS A 71 4.32 -14.70 1.74
N LYS A 72 3.30 -13.97 2.15
CA LYS A 72 2.22 -13.52 1.27
C LYS A 72 2.25 -12.01 1.03
N LEU A 73 2.23 -11.62 -0.24
CA LEU A 73 1.92 -10.26 -0.68
C LEU A 73 0.53 -10.26 -1.32
N ILE A 74 -0.40 -9.53 -0.74
CA ILE A 74 -1.79 -9.46 -1.18
C ILE A 74 -2.02 -8.10 -1.81
N ARG A 75 -2.56 -8.09 -3.04
CA ARG A 75 -2.96 -6.86 -3.73
C ARG A 75 -4.47 -6.74 -3.67
N ILE A 76 -4.97 -5.66 -3.03
CA ILE A 76 -6.39 -5.35 -3.01
C ILE A 76 -6.81 -4.62 -4.28
N ASP A 77 -8.11 -4.61 -4.55
CA ASP A 77 -8.65 -3.89 -5.69
C ASP A 77 -8.37 -2.38 -5.58
N ARG A 78 -7.97 -1.75 -6.69
CA ARG A 78 -7.68 -0.32 -6.77
C ARG A 78 -8.90 0.58 -6.52
N TRP A 79 -10.10 0.05 -6.72
CA TRP A 79 -11.36 0.78 -6.52
C TRP A 79 -11.90 0.68 -5.10
N TYR A 80 -11.25 -0.14 -4.26
CA TYR A 80 -11.62 -0.21 -2.85
C TYR A 80 -11.39 1.15 -2.18
N PRO A 81 -12.43 1.77 -1.55
CA PRO A 81 -12.35 3.13 -1.03
C PRO A 81 -11.58 3.16 0.32
N SER A 82 -10.34 2.70 0.33
CA SER A 82 -9.51 2.55 1.53
C SER A 82 -9.39 3.83 2.36
N SER A 83 -9.15 4.97 1.70
CA SER A 83 -8.99 6.27 2.36
C SER A 83 -10.31 6.89 2.82
N LYS A 84 -11.44 6.54 2.17
CA LYS A 84 -12.76 7.07 2.48
C LYS A 84 -13.51 6.24 3.53
N THR A 85 -13.15 4.99 3.71
CA THR A 85 -13.80 4.07 4.66
C THR A 85 -13.27 4.31 6.08
N CYS A 86 -14.16 4.39 7.05
CA CYS A 86 -13.77 4.47 8.46
C CYS A 86 -13.22 3.14 8.94
N SER A 87 -11.98 3.12 9.42
CA SER A 87 -11.36 1.92 9.96
C SER A 87 -12.01 1.43 11.27
N CYS A 88 -12.80 2.26 11.94
CA CYS A 88 -13.51 1.87 13.16
C CYS A 88 -14.89 1.25 12.87
N CYS A 89 -15.74 1.96 12.12
CA CYS A 89 -17.15 1.57 11.93
C CYS A 89 -17.51 1.15 10.50
N GLY A 90 -16.59 1.20 9.54
CA GLY A 90 -16.82 0.83 8.14
C GLY A 90 -17.63 1.82 7.31
N LYS A 91 -18.09 2.95 7.90
CA LYS A 91 -18.87 3.96 7.15
C LYS A 91 -17.99 4.66 6.13
N VAL A 92 -18.50 4.84 4.91
CA VAL A 92 -17.80 5.56 3.84
C VAL A 92 -18.11 7.05 3.94
N LYS A 93 -17.07 7.89 3.87
CA LYS A 93 -17.14 9.35 3.84
C LYS A 93 -16.95 9.83 2.40
N GLU A 94 -18.02 10.27 1.75
CA GLU A 94 -17.98 10.66 0.34
C GLU A 94 -17.29 12.01 0.11
N ASP A 95 -17.37 12.93 1.05
CA ASP A 95 -16.90 14.32 0.98
C ASP A 95 -15.43 14.52 1.37
N LEU A 96 -14.66 13.43 1.55
CA LEU A 96 -13.23 13.50 1.87
C LEU A 96 -12.44 14.12 0.72
N GLN A 97 -11.74 15.22 1.01
CA GLN A 97 -10.91 15.93 0.03
C GLN A 97 -9.48 15.36 -0.02
N LEU A 98 -8.80 15.51 -1.16
CA LEU A 98 -7.40 15.08 -1.32
C LEU A 98 -6.42 15.85 -0.40
N SER A 99 -6.79 17.08 -0.03
CA SER A 99 -6.02 17.93 0.89
C SER A 99 -6.13 17.51 2.36
N ASP A 100 -7.16 16.73 2.71
CA ASP A 100 -7.39 16.32 4.09
C ASP A 100 -6.33 15.33 4.54
N ARG A 101 -5.62 15.67 5.61
CA ARG A 101 -4.60 14.82 6.22
C ARG A 101 -5.14 14.01 7.40
N ILE A 102 -6.19 14.52 8.02
CA ILE A 102 -6.86 13.88 9.16
C ILE A 102 -8.19 13.31 8.69
N TYR A 103 -8.41 12.05 9.00
CA TYR A 103 -9.69 11.38 8.81
C TYR A 103 -10.54 11.54 10.07
N GLU A 104 -11.76 12.04 9.92
CA GLU A 104 -12.74 12.18 10.99
C GLU A 104 -14.07 11.55 10.61
N CYS A 105 -14.64 10.76 11.52
CA CYS A 105 -15.89 10.05 11.34
C CYS A 105 -16.90 10.41 12.43
N VAL A 106 -18.18 10.36 12.09
CA VAL A 106 -19.30 10.56 13.03
C VAL A 106 -19.31 9.57 14.21
N CYS A 107 -18.61 8.44 14.10
CA CYS A 107 -18.45 7.49 15.20
C CYS A 107 -17.40 7.92 16.23
N GLY A 108 -16.78 9.08 16.07
CA GLY A 108 -15.72 9.59 16.93
C GLY A 108 -14.29 9.19 16.54
N ASN A 109 -14.12 8.36 15.49
CA ASN A 109 -12.78 8.01 14.99
C ASN A 109 -12.10 9.23 14.37
N ARG A 110 -10.90 9.56 14.89
CA ARG A 110 -10.06 10.66 14.38
C ARG A 110 -8.61 10.20 14.35
N MET A 111 -8.02 10.14 13.16
CA MET A 111 -6.65 9.68 12.96
C MET A 111 -6.04 10.23 11.67
N ASP A 112 -4.75 9.99 11.44
CA ASP A 112 -4.13 10.26 10.14
C ASP A 112 -4.87 9.50 9.03
N ARG A 113 -5.09 10.16 7.88
CA ARG A 113 -5.83 9.58 6.76
C ARG A 113 -5.10 8.38 6.16
N ASP A 114 -3.78 8.45 6.07
CA ASP A 114 -2.99 7.38 5.46
C ASP A 114 -2.92 6.17 6.40
N GLU A 115 -2.89 6.40 7.71
CA GLU A 115 -3.01 5.34 8.72
C GLU A 115 -4.39 4.66 8.67
N ASN A 116 -5.48 5.45 8.58
CA ASN A 116 -6.83 4.90 8.38
C ASN A 116 -6.91 4.03 7.12
N ALA A 117 -6.35 4.51 6.01
CA ALA A 117 -6.31 3.76 4.75
C ALA A 117 -5.49 2.46 4.89
N ALA A 118 -4.33 2.51 5.53
CA ALA A 118 -3.49 1.33 5.74
C ALA A 118 -4.20 0.22 6.53
N ILE A 119 -4.95 0.58 7.57
CA ILE A 119 -5.77 -0.37 8.34
C ILE A 119 -6.83 -1.01 7.45
N ASN A 120 -7.52 -0.22 6.62
CA ASN A 120 -8.55 -0.72 5.71
C ASN A 120 -7.96 -1.63 4.62
N ILE A 121 -6.81 -1.28 4.05
CA ILE A 121 -6.08 -2.10 3.07
C ILE A 121 -5.70 -3.45 3.69
N CYS A 122 -5.19 -3.44 4.91
CA CYS A 122 -4.82 -4.65 5.63
C CYS A 122 -6.04 -5.56 5.85
N ARG A 123 -7.15 -5.02 6.36
CA ARG A 123 -8.38 -5.79 6.61
C ARG A 123 -8.96 -6.37 5.32
N GLU A 124 -9.03 -5.57 4.27
CA GLU A 124 -9.52 -6.02 2.97
C GLU A 124 -8.63 -7.13 2.40
N GLY A 125 -7.31 -6.98 2.48
CA GLY A 125 -6.36 -7.99 2.05
C GLY A 125 -6.54 -9.31 2.81
N ILE A 126 -6.70 -9.27 4.14
CA ILE A 126 -6.97 -10.45 4.97
C ILE A 126 -8.32 -11.08 4.56
N ARG A 127 -9.35 -10.27 4.37
CA ARG A 127 -10.70 -10.72 3.96
C ARG A 127 -10.65 -11.49 2.64
N ILE A 128 -10.06 -10.93 1.59
CA ILE A 128 -10.01 -11.57 0.26
C ILE A 128 -9.09 -12.79 0.21
N SER A 129 -8.12 -12.87 1.13
CA SER A 129 -7.22 -14.03 1.23
C SER A 129 -7.87 -15.27 1.85
N GLY A 130 -9.07 -15.15 2.40
CA GLY A 130 -9.76 -16.21 3.14
C GLY A 130 -9.21 -16.51 4.53
N MET A 131 -8.19 -15.76 4.99
CA MET A 131 -7.54 -16.03 6.29
C MET A 131 -8.44 -15.74 7.49
N MET A 132 -9.48 -14.91 7.35
CA MET A 132 -10.47 -14.68 8.41
C MET A 132 -11.17 -15.97 8.82
N LEU A 133 -11.51 -16.84 7.86
CA LEU A 133 -12.17 -18.12 8.12
C LEU A 133 -11.28 -19.11 8.90
N ASP A 134 -9.96 -19.01 8.72
CA ASP A 134 -9.00 -19.89 9.42
C ASP A 134 -8.73 -19.41 10.85
N ILE A 135 -8.85 -18.13 11.14
CA ILE A 135 -8.70 -17.57 12.49
C ILE A 135 -9.92 -17.92 13.34
N GLU A 136 -11.13 -17.78 12.81
CA GLU A 136 -12.37 -18.14 13.50
C GLU A 136 -12.45 -19.64 13.81
N LYS A 137 -11.99 -20.51 12.88
CA LYS A 137 -11.92 -21.96 13.09
C LYS A 137 -10.90 -22.42 14.14
N LYS A 138 -9.88 -21.60 14.44
CA LYS A 138 -8.87 -21.93 15.47
C LYS A 138 -9.26 -21.45 16.86
N ILE A 139 -10.29 -20.63 16.99
CA ILE A 139 -10.80 -20.09 18.26
C ILE A 139 -12.05 -20.82 18.73
N SER A 140 -12.67 -21.63 17.86
CA SER A 140 -13.78 -22.55 18.18
C SER A 140 -13.27 -23.93 18.54
#